data_2b10acf7ec4bc210767d1aacb47fa887
#
_entry.id   2b10acf7ec4bc210767d1aacb47fa887
#
_cell.length_a   1.000
_cell.length_b   1.000
_cell.length_c   1.000
_cell.angle_alpha   90.00
_cell.angle_beta   90.00
_cell.angle_gamma   90.00
#
_symmetry.space_group_name_H-M   'P 1'
#
loop_
_entity.id
_entity.type
_entity.pdbx_description
1 polymer ?
#
loop_
_entity_poly.entity_id
_entity_poly.type
_entity_poly.pdbx_seq_one_letter_code
_entity_poly.pdbx_strand_id
1 'polypeptide(L)' 'MSAETEIYTDGACRGNPGPGGWGVLLRHNGHEKTLYGAEAETTNNRMELMAAIKGLESLTRPCRVRLTTDSQ' A
#
# COMPACT_ATOMS: atom_id res chain seq x y z
N MET A 1 -3.42 -9.93 -24.01
CA MET A 1 -3.41 -10.34 -22.60
C MET A 1 -3.13 -9.15 -21.70
N SER A 2 -3.96 -8.97 -20.72
CA SER A 2 -3.71 -7.92 -19.73
C SER A 2 -2.71 -8.44 -18.70
N ALA A 3 -1.69 -7.66 -18.46
CA ALA A 3 -0.71 -8.01 -17.44
C ALA A 3 -1.30 -7.81 -16.05
N GLU A 4 -0.84 -8.61 -15.11
CA GLU A 4 -1.25 -8.49 -13.73
C GLU A 4 -0.49 -7.32 -13.08
N THR A 5 -1.21 -6.54 -12.30
CA THR A 5 -0.59 -5.48 -11.49
C THR A 5 -0.30 -6.04 -10.11
N GLU A 6 0.94 -5.94 -9.69
CA GLU A 6 1.32 -6.36 -8.35
C GLU A 6 1.37 -5.14 -7.44
N ILE A 7 0.77 -5.28 -6.26
CA ILE A 7 0.76 -4.23 -5.26
C ILE A 7 1.32 -4.82 -3.97
N TYR A 8 2.39 -4.22 -3.48
CA TYR A 8 3.00 -4.61 -2.20
C TYR A 8 2.77 -3.48 -1.23
N THR A 9 2.24 -3.80 -0.06
CA THR A 9 1.92 -2.80 0.94
C THR A 9 2.62 -3.08 2.25
N ASP A 10 2.95 -2.02 2.97
CA ASP A 10 3.56 -2.10 4.28
C ASP A 10 3.09 -0.91 5.10
N GLY A 11 2.71 -1.16 6.34
CA GLY A 11 2.29 -0.11 7.25
C GLY A 11 2.77 -0.41 8.64
N ALA A 12 3.22 0.62 9.34
CA ALA A 12 3.75 0.47 10.67
C ALA A 12 3.43 1.70 11.52
N CYS A 13 3.42 1.50 12.82
CA CYS A 13 3.13 2.54 13.77
C CYS A 13 4.05 2.38 14.97
N ARG A 14 4.61 3.49 15.45
CA ARG A 14 5.42 3.48 16.65
C ARG A 14 4.50 3.76 17.83
N GLY A 15 4.30 2.76 18.69
CA GLY A 15 3.25 2.81 19.69
C GLY A 15 1.92 2.43 19.06
N ASN A 16 0.84 2.48 19.82
CA ASN A 16 -0.48 2.09 19.29
C ASN A 16 -1.56 2.66 20.20
N PRO A 17 -1.95 3.94 20.02
CA PRO A 17 -1.64 4.81 18.89
C PRO A 17 -0.28 5.52 18.99
N GLY A 18 0.16 6.09 17.89
CA GLY A 18 1.39 6.85 17.80
C GLY A 18 1.68 7.24 16.36
N PRO A 19 2.86 7.81 16.10
CA PRO A 19 3.23 8.17 14.74
C PRO A 19 3.43 6.93 13.89
N GLY A 20 2.93 6.97 12.66
CA GLY A 20 3.02 5.84 11.76
C GLY A 20 3.22 6.26 10.32
N GLY A 21 3.44 5.25 9.48
CA GLY A 21 3.63 5.45 8.06
C GLY A 21 3.17 4.24 7.27
N TRP A 22 2.99 4.46 5.99
CA TRP A 22 2.60 3.40 5.06
C TRP A 22 3.39 3.53 3.77
N GLY A 23 3.57 2.40 3.10
CA GLY A 23 4.26 2.37 1.83
C GLY A 23 3.58 1.41 0.87
N VAL A 24 3.66 1.73 -0.41
CA VAL A 24 3.09 0.91 -1.47
C VAL A 24 4.08 0.84 -2.61
N LEU A 25 4.31 -0.36 -3.11
CA LEU A 25 5.07 -0.57 -4.34
C LEU A 25 4.12 -1.17 -5.37
N LEU A 26 4.00 -0.50 -6.50
CA LEU A 26 3.18 -0.95 -7.62
C LEU A 26 4.10 -1.41 -8.74
N ARG A 27 3.82 -2.57 -9.30
CA ARG A 27 4.61 -3.10 -10.41
C ARG A 27 3.68 -3.59 -11.51
N HIS A 28 3.90 -3.09 -12.73
CA HIS A 28 3.09 -3.43 -13.89
C HIS A 28 3.93 -3.33 -15.16
N ASN A 29 4.03 -4.42 -15.91
CA ASN A 29 4.76 -4.46 -17.18
C ASN A 29 6.20 -3.92 -17.06
N GLY A 30 6.89 -4.24 -15.98
CA GLY A 30 8.26 -3.77 -15.78
C GLY A 30 8.38 -2.36 -15.26
N HIS A 31 7.26 -1.67 -15.08
CA HIS A 31 7.24 -0.33 -14.49
C HIS A 31 6.94 -0.44 -13.00
N GLU A 32 7.63 0.36 -12.21
CA GLU A 32 7.42 0.40 -10.77
C GLU A 32 7.10 1.81 -10.33
N LYS A 33 6.21 1.90 -9.35
CA LYS A 33 5.82 3.17 -8.76
C LYS A 33 5.73 2.99 -7.25
N THR A 34 6.27 3.92 -6.50
CA THR A 34 6.27 3.88 -5.05
C THR A 34 5.41 5.02 -4.51
N LEU A 35 4.55 4.70 -3.55
CA LEU A 35 3.75 5.68 -2.83
C LEU A 35 4.04 5.52 -1.34
N TYR A 36 4.01 6.61 -0.60
CA TYR A 36 4.21 6.54 0.84
C TYR A 36 3.56 7.74 1.51
N GLY A 37 3.29 7.59 2.79
CA GLY A 37 2.74 8.67 3.58
C GLY A 37 2.95 8.43 5.06
N ALA A 38 2.65 9.44 5.86
CA ALA A 38 2.83 9.39 7.30
C ALA A 38 1.67 10.06 8.01
N GLU A 39 1.39 9.59 9.22
CA GLU A 39 0.37 10.15 10.08
C GLU A 39 0.98 10.41 11.45
N ALA A 40 0.64 11.55 12.06
CA ALA A 40 1.20 11.92 13.36
C ALA A 40 0.68 11.03 14.48
N GLU A 41 -0.56 10.57 14.38
CA GLU A 41 -1.15 9.70 15.39
C GLU A 41 -2.09 8.71 14.72
N THR A 42 -1.75 7.42 14.81
CA THR A 42 -2.48 6.38 14.10
C THR A 42 -2.25 5.03 14.78
N THR A 43 -2.66 3.96 14.13
CA THR A 43 -2.46 2.59 14.59
C THR A 43 -1.89 1.75 13.47
N ASN A 44 -1.32 0.59 13.80
CA ASN A 44 -0.81 -0.34 12.79
C ASN A 44 -1.90 -0.72 11.80
N ASN A 45 -3.08 -1.06 12.30
CA ASN A 45 -4.18 -1.49 11.43
C ASN A 45 -4.59 -0.40 10.45
N ARG A 46 -4.61 0.86 10.92
CA ARG A 46 -4.96 1.98 10.04
C ARG A 46 -3.90 2.17 8.96
N MET A 47 -2.63 2.00 9.30
CA MET A 47 -1.55 2.17 8.33
C MET A 47 -1.56 1.06 7.29
N GLU A 48 -1.82 -0.17 7.70
CA GLU A 48 -1.95 -1.29 6.76
C GLU A 48 -3.12 -1.07 5.81
N LEU A 49 -4.26 -0.65 6.36
CA LEU A 49 -5.44 -0.38 5.54
C LEU A 49 -5.22 0.80 4.61
N MET A 50 -4.59 1.86 5.10
CA MET A 50 -4.29 3.03 4.30
C MET A 50 -3.39 2.66 3.11
N ALA A 51 -2.37 1.83 3.34
CA ALA A 51 -1.50 1.40 2.27
C ALA A 51 -2.29 0.66 1.18
N ALA A 52 -3.17 -0.25 1.58
CA ALA A 52 -3.99 -1.00 0.63
C ALA A 52 -4.91 -0.07 -0.16
N ILE A 53 -5.57 0.87 0.53
CA ILE A 53 -6.48 1.81 -0.11
C ILE A 53 -5.72 2.69 -1.11
N LYS A 54 -4.58 3.23 -0.70
CA LYS A 54 -3.81 4.10 -1.57
C LYS A 54 -3.27 3.36 -2.78
N GLY A 55 -2.87 2.10 -2.60
CA GLY A 55 -2.43 1.27 -3.71
C GLY A 55 -3.54 1.04 -4.72
N LEU A 56 -4.74 0.69 -4.25
CA LEU A 56 -5.87 0.45 -5.14
C LEU A 56 -6.36 1.73 -5.80
N GLU A 57 -6.36 2.85 -5.07
CA GLU A 57 -6.78 4.14 -5.63
C GLU A 57 -5.87 4.63 -6.75
N SER A 58 -4.63 4.18 -6.77
CA SER A 58 -3.68 4.62 -7.79
C SER A 58 -3.91 3.96 -9.14
N LEU A 59 -4.78 2.95 -9.21
CA LEU A 59 -5.09 2.27 -10.46
C LEU A 59 -6.07 3.10 -11.25
N THR A 60 -5.75 3.34 -12.52
CA THR A 60 -6.55 4.24 -13.37
C THR A 60 -7.50 3.51 -14.29
N ARG A 61 -7.43 2.21 -14.34
CA ARG A 61 -8.31 1.39 -15.19
C ARG A 61 -8.46 0.01 -14.57
N PRO A 62 -9.53 -0.71 -14.95
CA PRO A 62 -9.70 -2.08 -14.46
C PRO A 62 -8.52 -2.94 -14.83
N CYS A 63 -8.03 -3.71 -13.87
CA CYS A 63 -6.89 -4.59 -14.10
C CYS A 63 -6.96 -5.74 -13.11
N ARG A 64 -6.21 -6.79 -13.44
CA ARG A 64 -6.05 -7.90 -12.51
C ARG A 64 -5.01 -7.49 -11.48
N VAL A 65 -5.38 -7.57 -10.20
CA VAL A 65 -4.51 -7.10 -9.11
C VAL A 65 -4.09 -8.27 -8.23
N ARG A 66 -2.81 -8.30 -7.91
CA ARG A 66 -2.27 -9.20 -6.92
C ARG A 66 -1.75 -8.35 -5.77
N LEU A 67 -2.45 -8.39 -4.66
CA LEU A 67 -2.11 -7.58 -3.49
C LEU A 67 -1.36 -8.44 -2.48
N THR A 68 -0.18 -7.98 -2.10
CA THR A 68 0.63 -8.63 -1.08
C THR A 68 0.87 -7.64 0.04
N THR A 69 0.54 -8.02 1.26
CA THR A 69 0.73 -7.17 2.43
C THR A 69 1.67 -7.88 3.40
N ASP A 70 2.50 -7.06 4.05
CA ASP A 70 3.42 -7.54 5.08
C ASP A 70 2.79 -7.43 6.46
N SER A 71 1.49 -7.49 6.52
CA SER A 71 0.72 -7.45 7.75
C SER A 71 0.90 -8.74 8.54
N GLN A 72 1.05 -8.61 9.84
CA GLN A 72 1.16 -9.75 10.75
C GLN A 72 -0.01 -9.79 11.71
#